data_350fd9f48c98c5b581f7f0b2065b8ff7
#
_entry.id   350fd9f48c98c5b581f7f0b2065b8ff7
#
_cell.length_a   1.000
_cell.length_b   1.000
_cell.length_c   1.000
_cell.angle_alpha   90.00
_cell.angle_beta   90.00
_cell.angle_gamma   90.00
#
_symmetry.space_group_name_H-M   'P 1'
#
loop_
_entity.id
_entity.type
_entity.pdbx_description
1 polymer ?
#
loop_
_entity_poly.entity_id
_entity_poly.type
_entity_poly.pdbx_seq_one_letter_code
_entity_poly.pdbx_strand_id
1 'polypeptide(L)'
;MGSIGAFWGFSGVVTLLGYAVYRLAPRAAEALNTPLTTVQWVFLIGFSVFMLVAEGYRGFQKKFSPRTAARVKYLHDHPRWHHVLFAPFFCMGYFHAKRRTRITAIALTLGIVLLVTLVAYLPTPWRGLVDFGVVLGLSYGILSFVAFTAQAFYGKGFSHSPEVP
;
A
#
# COMPACT_ATOMS: atom_id res chain seq x y z
N MET A 1 -14.14 18.25 12.53
CA MET A 1 -14.45 16.94 11.90
C MET A 1 -13.51 16.64 10.74
N GLY A 2 -13.23 17.58 9.83
CA GLY A 2 -12.37 17.34 8.67
C GLY A 2 -10.97 16.89 9.02
N SER A 3 -10.28 17.59 9.91
CA SER A 3 -8.92 17.24 10.34
C SER A 3 -8.87 15.86 11.04
N ILE A 4 -9.88 15.52 11.84
CA ILE A 4 -9.97 14.21 12.51
C ILE A 4 -10.17 13.12 11.47
N GLY A 5 -11.07 13.33 10.49
CA GLY A 5 -11.29 12.37 9.41
C GLY A 5 -10.07 12.16 8.53
N ALA A 6 -9.38 13.24 8.16
CA ALA A 6 -8.15 13.16 7.38
C ALA A 6 -7.03 12.43 8.14
N PHE A 7 -6.84 12.76 9.42
CA PHE A 7 -5.85 12.08 10.27
C PHE A 7 -6.18 10.59 10.45
N TRP A 8 -7.44 10.26 10.72
CA TRP A 8 -7.89 8.87 10.85
C TRP A 8 -7.75 8.11 9.53
N GLY A 9 -8.12 8.73 8.41
CA GLY A 9 -7.95 8.11 7.09
C GLY A 9 -6.49 7.85 6.73
N PHE A 10 -5.63 8.84 6.96
CA PHE A 10 -4.19 8.72 6.74
C PHE A 10 -3.56 7.66 7.65
N SER A 11 -3.73 7.80 8.97
CA SER A 11 -3.13 6.89 9.95
C SER A 11 -3.64 5.46 9.79
N GLY A 12 -4.92 5.27 9.49
CA GLY A 12 -5.51 3.96 9.24
C GLY A 12 -4.90 3.25 8.02
N VAL A 13 -4.69 3.97 6.91
CA VAL A 13 -4.01 3.39 5.73
C VAL A 13 -2.55 3.05 6.06
N VAL A 14 -1.81 3.96 6.72
CA VAL A 14 -0.43 3.70 7.14
C VAL A 14 -0.35 2.50 8.09
N THR A 15 -1.28 2.39 9.04
CA THR A 15 -1.33 1.26 9.98
C THR A 15 -1.60 -0.06 9.27
N LEU A 16 -2.53 -0.10 8.31
CA LEU A 16 -2.82 -1.31 7.53
C LEU A 16 -1.59 -1.78 6.74
N LEU A 17 -0.93 -0.87 6.03
CA LEU A 17 0.27 -1.20 5.26
C LEU A 17 1.45 -1.55 6.18
N GLY A 18 1.65 -0.79 7.26
CA GLY A 18 2.69 -1.02 8.25
C GLY A 18 2.51 -2.34 8.99
N TYR A 19 1.27 -2.73 9.30
CA TYR A 19 0.97 -4.04 9.88
C TYR A 19 1.34 -5.19 8.93
N ALA A 20 1.11 -5.05 7.63
CA ALA A 20 1.54 -6.03 6.64
C ALA A 20 3.07 -6.16 6.63
N VAL A 21 3.81 -5.03 6.61
CA VAL A 21 5.27 -5.03 6.73
C VAL A 21 5.72 -5.71 8.01
N TYR A 22 5.13 -5.34 9.16
CA TYR A 22 5.44 -5.92 10.47
C TYR A 22 5.26 -7.45 10.50
N ARG A 23 4.22 -7.97 9.86
CA ARG A 23 3.98 -9.43 9.79
C ARG A 23 4.94 -10.17 8.87
N LEU A 24 5.38 -9.55 7.79
CA LEU A 24 6.23 -10.18 6.77
C LEU A 24 7.72 -10.06 7.09
N ALA A 25 8.15 -8.96 7.71
CA ALA A 25 9.56 -8.65 7.99
C ALA A 25 10.30 -9.75 8.77
N PRO A 26 9.74 -10.39 9.82
CA PRO A 26 10.45 -11.44 10.56
C PRO A 26 10.80 -12.64 9.67
N ARG A 27 9.89 -13.07 8.79
CA ARG A 27 10.12 -14.19 7.86
C ARG A 27 11.12 -13.84 6.78
N ALA A 28 11.08 -12.60 6.30
CA ALA A 28 12.08 -12.09 5.37
C ALA A 28 13.49 -12.09 6.01
N ALA A 29 13.61 -11.64 7.26
CA ALA A 29 14.86 -11.64 8.01
C ALA A 29 15.36 -13.06 8.29
N GLU A 30 14.48 -13.98 8.69
CA GLU A 30 14.81 -15.39 8.91
C GLU A 30 15.38 -16.04 7.63
N ALA A 31 14.78 -15.79 6.48
CA ALA A 31 15.27 -16.33 5.21
C ALA A 31 16.68 -15.81 4.86
N LEU A 32 16.99 -14.55 5.16
CA LEU A 32 18.31 -13.96 4.93
C LEU A 32 19.39 -14.50 5.90
N ASN A 33 18.98 -14.98 7.06
CA ASN A 33 19.89 -15.60 8.04
C ASN A 33 20.21 -17.06 7.72
N THR A 34 19.56 -17.66 6.71
CA THR A 34 19.88 -19.01 6.25
C THR A 34 20.93 -18.95 5.13
N PRO A 35 21.79 -19.99 4.98
CA PRO A 35 22.72 -20.03 3.84
C PRO A 35 21.94 -20.20 2.53
N LEU A 36 21.93 -19.14 1.72
CA LEU A 36 21.24 -19.11 0.44
C LEU A 36 22.13 -19.63 -0.69
N THR A 37 21.55 -20.44 -1.57
CA THR A 37 22.20 -20.85 -2.82
C THR A 37 22.32 -19.70 -3.81
N THR A 38 23.19 -19.82 -4.80
CA THR A 38 23.34 -18.82 -5.87
C THR A 38 22.01 -18.54 -6.59
N VAL A 39 21.20 -19.58 -6.83
CA VAL A 39 19.87 -19.43 -7.46
C VAL A 39 18.94 -18.59 -6.60
N GLN A 40 18.95 -18.80 -5.29
CA GLN A 40 18.12 -18.04 -4.34
C GLN A 40 18.55 -16.58 -4.27
N TRP A 41 19.85 -16.28 -4.33
CA TRP A 41 20.35 -14.91 -4.42
C TRP A 41 19.91 -14.20 -5.70
N VAL A 42 20.04 -14.88 -6.84
CA VAL A 42 19.56 -14.32 -8.13
C VAL A 42 18.07 -14.02 -8.09
N PHE A 43 17.27 -14.97 -7.54
CA PHE A 43 15.84 -14.77 -7.35
C PHE A 43 15.54 -13.59 -6.42
N LEU A 44 16.18 -13.52 -5.26
CA LEU A 44 15.98 -12.46 -4.28
C LEU A 44 16.20 -11.08 -4.90
N ILE A 45 17.33 -10.89 -5.59
CA ILE A 45 17.68 -9.61 -6.23
C ILE A 45 16.67 -9.29 -7.35
N GLY A 46 16.46 -10.23 -8.26
CA GLY A 46 15.54 -10.04 -9.40
C GLY A 46 14.10 -9.75 -8.94
N PHE A 47 13.59 -10.53 -7.98
CA PHE A 47 12.25 -10.34 -7.44
C PHE A 47 12.12 -9.04 -6.65
N SER A 48 13.14 -8.64 -5.88
CA SER A 48 13.15 -7.36 -5.15
C SER A 48 13.09 -6.17 -6.10
N VAL A 49 13.88 -6.18 -7.18
CA VAL A 49 13.83 -5.14 -8.21
C VAL A 49 12.45 -5.12 -8.89
N PHE A 50 11.93 -6.29 -9.23
CA PHE A 50 10.58 -6.42 -9.81
C PHE A 50 9.52 -5.80 -8.89
N MET A 51 9.52 -6.11 -7.59
CA MET A 51 8.56 -5.60 -6.61
C MET A 51 8.69 -4.08 -6.40
N LEU A 52 9.92 -3.56 -6.33
CA LEU A 52 10.14 -2.11 -6.25
C LEU A 52 9.58 -1.37 -7.47
N VAL A 53 9.75 -1.93 -8.67
CA VAL A 53 9.26 -1.29 -9.90
C VAL A 53 7.76 -1.51 -10.09
N ALA A 54 7.28 -2.75 -9.98
CA ALA A 54 5.89 -3.10 -10.28
C ALA A 54 4.93 -2.61 -9.20
N GLU A 55 5.22 -2.88 -7.94
CA GLU A 55 4.38 -2.53 -6.81
C GLU A 55 4.74 -1.16 -6.25
N GLY A 56 6.00 -0.90 -5.92
CA GLY A 56 6.44 0.37 -5.35
C GLY A 56 6.20 1.55 -6.30
N TYR A 57 6.84 1.54 -7.45
CA TYR A 57 6.79 2.67 -8.38
C TYR A 57 5.49 2.72 -9.19
N ARG A 58 5.14 1.66 -9.92
CA ARG A 58 3.97 1.67 -10.82
C ARG A 58 2.63 1.53 -10.07
N GLY A 59 2.59 0.72 -9.02
CA GLY A 59 1.40 0.50 -8.18
C GLY A 59 1.18 1.64 -7.21
N PHE A 60 2.09 1.84 -6.28
CA PHE A 60 1.96 2.87 -5.24
C PHE A 60 2.20 4.28 -5.77
N GLN A 61 3.40 4.61 -6.23
CA GLN A 61 3.77 5.99 -6.51
C GLN A 61 2.94 6.60 -7.66
N LYS A 62 2.66 5.86 -8.73
CA LYS A 62 1.90 6.40 -9.88
C LYS A 62 0.39 6.31 -9.75
N LYS A 63 -0.14 5.42 -8.93
CA LYS A 63 -1.59 5.16 -8.89
C LYS A 63 -2.19 5.31 -7.51
N PHE A 64 -1.73 4.52 -6.55
CA PHE A 64 -2.35 4.45 -5.22
C PHE A 64 -2.10 5.70 -4.39
N SER A 65 -0.83 6.08 -4.18
CA SER A 65 -0.44 7.17 -3.28
C SER A 65 -1.03 8.53 -3.64
N PRO A 66 -0.95 9.02 -4.90
CA PRO A 66 -1.50 10.32 -5.25
C PRO A 66 -3.02 10.36 -5.12
N ARG A 67 -3.73 9.30 -5.54
CA ARG A 67 -5.18 9.20 -5.42
C ARG A 67 -5.62 9.14 -3.95
N THR A 68 -4.97 8.30 -3.14
CA THR A 68 -5.30 8.14 -1.72
C THR A 68 -5.02 9.43 -0.94
N ALA A 69 -3.91 10.12 -1.22
CA ALA A 69 -3.61 11.43 -0.65
C ALA A 69 -4.66 12.49 -1.04
N ALA A 70 -5.11 12.50 -2.31
CA ALA A 70 -6.20 13.36 -2.74
C ALA A 70 -7.50 13.09 -1.96
N ARG A 71 -7.79 11.83 -1.64
CA ARG A 71 -8.98 11.45 -0.86
C ARG A 71 -8.86 11.83 0.61
N VAL A 72 -7.65 11.74 1.20
CA VAL A 72 -7.39 12.27 2.55
C VAL A 72 -7.66 13.76 2.60
N LYS A 73 -7.18 14.53 1.62
CA LYS A 73 -7.44 15.97 1.51
C LYS A 73 -8.92 16.26 1.28
N TYR A 74 -9.58 15.54 0.38
CA TYR A 74 -11.01 15.67 0.13
C TYR A 74 -11.85 15.46 1.40
N LEU A 75 -11.47 14.47 2.23
CA LEU A 75 -12.14 14.20 3.50
C LEU A 75 -11.92 15.32 4.52
N HIS A 76 -10.77 16.00 4.46
CA HIS A 76 -10.52 17.19 5.26
C HIS A 76 -11.45 18.33 4.86
N ASP A 77 -11.58 18.60 3.56
CA ASP A 77 -12.31 19.75 3.01
C ASP A 77 -13.84 19.52 2.99
N HIS A 78 -14.30 18.27 2.85
CA HIS A 78 -15.72 17.88 2.76
C HIS A 78 -16.07 16.75 3.74
N PRO A 79 -16.01 16.98 5.06
CA PRO A 79 -16.25 15.95 6.04
C PRO A 79 -17.74 15.55 6.09
N ARG A 80 -18.01 14.26 5.86
CA ARG A 80 -19.32 13.63 6.11
C ARG A 80 -19.14 12.59 7.20
N TRP A 81 -20.05 12.51 8.19
CA TRP A 81 -19.90 11.65 9.36
C TRP A 81 -19.58 10.18 9.01
N HIS A 82 -20.24 9.61 8.01
CA HIS A 82 -20.00 8.23 7.56
C HIS A 82 -18.66 8.07 6.82
N HIS A 83 -18.17 9.11 6.12
CA HIS A 83 -16.84 9.09 5.53
C HIS A 83 -15.75 9.16 6.59
N VAL A 84 -15.99 9.91 7.67
CA VAL A 84 -15.05 10.03 8.80
C VAL A 84 -14.98 8.73 9.58
N LEU A 85 -16.13 8.07 9.83
CA LEU A 85 -16.18 6.78 10.54
C LEU A 85 -15.38 5.70 9.81
N PHE A 86 -15.55 5.58 8.50
CA PHE A 86 -14.88 4.59 7.65
C PHE A 86 -13.74 5.21 6.83
N ALA A 87 -13.05 6.22 7.35
CA ALA A 87 -12.07 6.99 6.61
C ALA A 87 -10.94 6.16 5.95
N PRO A 88 -10.33 5.14 6.57
CA PRO A 88 -9.33 4.32 5.89
C PRO A 88 -9.88 3.64 4.63
N PHE A 89 -11.06 3.04 4.70
CA PHE A 89 -11.71 2.39 3.56
C PHE A 89 -12.16 3.40 2.50
N PHE A 90 -12.63 4.59 2.93
CA PHE A 90 -12.90 5.69 2.02
C PHE A 90 -11.64 6.09 1.27
N CYS A 91 -10.53 6.33 1.96
CA CYS A 91 -9.26 6.74 1.35
C CYS A 91 -8.71 5.69 0.39
N MET A 92 -8.85 4.40 0.69
CA MET A 92 -8.46 3.30 -0.19
C MET A 92 -9.37 3.12 -1.42
N GLY A 93 -10.56 3.74 -1.44
CA GLY A 93 -11.46 3.74 -2.60
C GLY A 93 -12.50 2.62 -2.63
N TYR A 94 -12.83 1.99 -1.50
CA TYR A 94 -13.83 0.92 -1.44
C TYR A 94 -15.26 1.43 -1.60
N PHE A 95 -15.54 2.64 -1.15
CA PHE A 95 -16.86 3.26 -1.31
C PHE A 95 -16.74 4.74 -1.66
N HIS A 96 -17.83 5.32 -2.13
CA HIS A 96 -17.89 6.70 -2.64
C HIS A 96 -16.73 7.01 -3.59
N ALA A 97 -16.53 6.10 -4.56
CA ALA A 97 -15.47 6.15 -5.56
C ALA A 97 -16.06 5.81 -6.94
N LYS A 98 -15.45 6.33 -7.99
CA LYS A 98 -15.80 5.94 -9.36
C LYS A 98 -15.77 4.41 -9.49
N ARG A 99 -16.68 3.84 -10.29
CA ARG A 99 -16.82 2.37 -10.45
C ARG A 99 -15.49 1.67 -10.73
N ARG A 100 -14.67 2.25 -11.60
CA ARG A 100 -13.33 1.72 -11.93
C ARG A 100 -12.42 1.63 -10.71
N THR A 101 -12.36 2.70 -9.91
CA THR A 101 -11.54 2.77 -8.69
C THR A 101 -11.96 1.73 -7.66
N ARG A 102 -13.27 1.59 -7.45
CA ARG A 102 -13.84 0.59 -6.52
C ARG A 102 -13.53 -0.83 -6.97
N ILE A 103 -13.73 -1.14 -8.25
CA ILE A 103 -13.40 -2.47 -8.81
C ILE A 103 -11.90 -2.75 -8.63
N THR A 104 -11.03 -1.77 -8.93
CA THR A 104 -9.58 -1.92 -8.76
C THR A 104 -9.20 -2.17 -7.30
N ALA A 105 -9.80 -1.44 -6.34
CA ALA A 105 -9.53 -1.65 -4.92
C ALA A 105 -9.91 -3.06 -4.46
N ILE A 106 -11.11 -3.52 -4.83
CA ILE A 106 -11.59 -4.87 -4.49
C ILE A 106 -10.73 -5.95 -5.16
N ALA A 107 -10.44 -5.81 -6.46
CA ALA A 107 -9.65 -6.77 -7.21
C ALA A 107 -8.21 -6.88 -6.66
N LEU A 108 -7.59 -5.76 -6.28
CA LEU A 108 -6.27 -5.76 -5.63
C LEU A 108 -6.32 -6.48 -4.28
N THR A 109 -7.34 -6.23 -3.47
CA THR A 109 -7.48 -6.90 -2.17
C THR A 109 -7.63 -8.42 -2.33
N LEU A 110 -8.51 -8.86 -3.24
CA LEU A 110 -8.69 -10.28 -3.52
C LEU A 110 -7.41 -10.91 -4.07
N GLY A 111 -6.70 -10.19 -4.95
CA GLY A 111 -5.40 -10.62 -5.49
C GLY A 111 -4.34 -10.77 -4.39
N ILE A 112 -4.28 -9.82 -3.45
CA ILE A 112 -3.36 -9.90 -2.30
C ILE A 112 -3.71 -11.08 -1.40
N VAL A 113 -4.99 -11.30 -1.07
CA VAL A 113 -5.43 -12.43 -0.25
C VAL A 113 -5.05 -13.75 -0.92
N LEU A 114 -5.31 -13.88 -2.23
CA LEU A 114 -4.94 -15.05 -3.01
C LEU A 114 -3.41 -15.28 -3.00
N LEU A 115 -2.64 -14.23 -3.26
CA LEU A 115 -1.17 -14.29 -3.27
C LEU A 115 -0.63 -14.73 -1.90
N VAL A 116 -1.10 -14.12 -0.81
CA VAL A 116 -0.69 -14.49 0.56
C VAL A 116 -1.00 -15.95 0.85
N THR A 117 -2.16 -16.44 0.41
CA THR A 117 -2.55 -17.85 0.56
C THR A 117 -1.63 -18.77 -0.22
N LEU A 118 -1.31 -18.45 -1.48
CA LEU A 118 -0.41 -19.26 -2.31
C LEU A 118 1.01 -19.27 -1.76
N VAL A 119 1.53 -18.10 -1.36
CA VAL A 119 2.88 -17.98 -0.78
C VAL A 119 3.00 -18.73 0.55
N ALA A 120 1.88 -18.92 1.29
CA ALA A 120 1.88 -19.68 2.52
C ALA A 120 2.26 -21.16 2.35
N TYR A 121 2.08 -21.73 1.16
CA TYR A 121 2.45 -23.11 0.82
C TYR A 121 3.92 -23.26 0.39
N LEU A 122 4.65 -22.17 0.18
CA LEU A 122 6.06 -22.23 -0.20
C LEU A 122 6.93 -22.73 0.97
N PRO A 123 7.89 -23.64 0.70
CA PRO A 123 8.86 -24.07 1.69
C PRO A 123 9.86 -22.94 2.02
N THR A 124 10.45 -23.02 3.21
CA THR A 124 11.60 -22.18 3.55
C THR A 124 12.82 -22.57 2.72
N PRO A 125 13.64 -21.60 2.21
CA PRO A 125 13.57 -20.15 2.44
C PRO A 125 12.71 -19.37 1.42
N TRP A 126 12.16 -20.03 0.40
CA TRP A 126 11.45 -19.38 -0.73
C TRP A 126 10.35 -18.41 -0.29
N ARG A 127 9.57 -18.82 0.70
CA ARG A 127 8.53 -17.96 1.27
C ARG A 127 9.10 -16.64 1.79
N GLY A 128 10.17 -16.70 2.58
CA GLY A 128 10.80 -15.50 3.13
C GLY A 128 11.46 -14.61 2.06
N LEU A 129 11.97 -15.18 0.97
CA LEU A 129 12.51 -14.42 -0.17
C LEU A 129 11.41 -13.63 -0.88
N VAL A 130 10.22 -14.22 -1.04
CA VAL A 130 9.04 -13.52 -1.59
C VAL A 130 8.59 -12.43 -0.60
N ASP A 131 8.46 -12.76 0.68
CA ASP A 131 8.06 -11.80 1.73
C ASP A 131 9.03 -10.60 1.78
N PHE A 132 10.33 -10.81 1.56
CA PHE A 132 11.32 -9.73 1.48
C PHE A 132 11.02 -8.74 0.35
N GLY A 133 10.76 -9.23 -0.86
CA GLY A 133 10.40 -8.37 -1.99
C GLY A 133 9.11 -7.58 -1.73
N VAL A 134 8.10 -8.22 -1.13
CA VAL A 134 6.83 -7.56 -0.75
C VAL A 134 7.07 -6.48 0.30
N VAL A 135 7.89 -6.75 1.32
CA VAL A 135 8.26 -5.76 2.36
C VAL A 135 8.91 -4.53 1.73
N LEU A 136 9.83 -4.71 0.76
CA LEU A 136 10.43 -3.59 0.05
C LEU A 136 9.41 -2.77 -0.74
N GLY A 137 8.53 -3.42 -1.50
CA GLY A 137 7.48 -2.76 -2.27
C GLY A 137 6.51 -1.97 -1.39
N LEU A 138 6.03 -2.57 -0.29
CA LEU A 138 5.14 -1.92 0.68
C LEU A 138 5.82 -0.77 1.42
N SER A 139 7.07 -0.93 1.84
CA SER A 139 7.84 0.14 2.51
C SER A 139 8.01 1.34 1.61
N TYR A 140 8.37 1.12 0.34
CA TYR A 140 8.38 2.17 -0.68
C TYR A 140 6.99 2.81 -0.85
N GLY A 141 5.94 2.00 -0.87
CA GLY A 141 4.56 2.46 -0.96
C GLY A 141 4.14 3.38 0.19
N ILE A 142 4.49 3.02 1.44
CA ILE A 142 4.23 3.84 2.62
C ILE A 142 4.94 5.19 2.50
N LEU A 143 6.25 5.18 2.18
CA LEU A 143 7.03 6.42 1.99
C LEU A 143 6.43 7.31 0.89
N SER A 144 6.06 6.71 -0.24
CA SER A 144 5.39 7.41 -1.32
C SER A 144 4.05 8.03 -0.87
N PHE A 145 3.23 7.28 -0.14
CA PHE A 145 1.94 7.77 0.35
C PHE A 145 2.11 8.94 1.36
N VAL A 146 3.06 8.83 2.28
CA VAL A 146 3.40 9.91 3.22
C VAL A 146 3.83 11.16 2.46
N ALA A 147 4.73 11.03 1.48
CA ALA A 147 5.22 12.14 0.68
C ALA A 147 4.09 12.83 -0.12
N PHE A 148 3.21 12.05 -0.80
CA PHE A 148 2.08 12.61 -1.53
C PHE A 148 1.04 13.25 -0.59
N THR A 149 0.83 12.70 0.60
CA THR A 149 -0.07 13.30 1.59
C THR A 149 0.50 14.63 2.09
N ALA A 150 1.79 14.68 2.42
CA ALA A 150 2.45 15.94 2.76
C ALA A 150 2.34 16.96 1.63
N GLN A 151 2.57 16.55 0.38
CA GLN A 151 2.40 17.41 -0.79
C GLN A 151 0.95 17.89 -0.97
N ALA A 152 -0.05 17.06 -0.66
CA ALA A 152 -1.46 17.43 -0.77
C ALA A 152 -1.85 18.54 0.22
N PHE A 153 -1.23 18.59 1.41
CA PHE A 153 -1.54 19.60 2.42
C PHE A 153 -0.64 20.84 2.35
N TYR A 154 0.64 20.69 2.02
CA TYR A 154 1.64 21.77 2.05
C TYR A 154 2.13 22.20 0.67
N GLY A 155 1.92 21.37 -0.38
CA GLY A 155 2.41 21.65 -1.73
C GLY A 155 1.53 22.63 -2.49
N LYS A 156 2.14 23.59 -3.18
CA LYS A 156 1.46 24.46 -4.14
C LYS A 156 1.24 23.64 -5.43
N GLY A 157 -0.05 23.45 -5.86
CA GLY A 157 -0.36 22.82 -7.14
C GLY A 157 -0.61 21.31 -7.11
N PHE A 158 -1.03 20.73 -5.97
CA PHE A 158 -1.48 19.33 -5.94
C PHE A 158 -2.77 19.16 -6.76
N SER A 159 -2.65 18.58 -7.96
CA SER A 159 -3.74 18.50 -8.96
C SER A 159 -4.37 17.10 -9.11
N HIS A 160 -4.05 16.15 -8.21
CA HIS A 160 -4.56 14.79 -8.31
C HIS A 160 -6.05 14.71 -7.90
N SER A 161 -6.84 14.05 -8.73
CA SER A 161 -8.28 13.85 -8.48
C SER A 161 -8.53 12.83 -7.38
N PRO A 162 -9.45 13.08 -6.43
CA PRO A 162 -9.89 12.09 -5.43
C PRO A 162 -10.76 10.99 -6.04
N GLU A 163 -11.13 11.08 -7.33
CA GLU A 163 -11.99 10.12 -8.05
C GLU A 163 -13.29 9.77 -7.30
N VAL A 164 -13.88 10.77 -6.65
CA VAL A 164 -15.24 10.68 -6.10
C VAL A 164 -16.28 10.84 -7.22
N PRO A 165 -17.53 10.30 -7.02
CA PRO A 165 -18.61 10.44 -7.98
C PRO A 165 -19.01 11.89 -8.21
#